data_2b01398929dfeee4e18485b9ea2d4730
#
_entry.id   2b01398929dfeee4e18485b9ea2d4730
#
_cell.length_a   1.000
_cell.length_b   1.000
_cell.length_c   1.000
_cell.angle_alpha   90.00
_cell.angle_beta   90.00
_cell.angle_gamma   90.00
#
_symmetry.space_group_name_H-M   'P 1'
#
loop_
_entity.id
_entity.type
_entity.pdbx_description
1 polymer ?
#
loop_
_entity_poly.entity_id
_entity_poly.type
_entity_poly.pdbx_seq_one_letter_code
_entity_poly.pdbx_strand_id
1 'polypeptide(L)'
;MNHKRSVRTAIAAGFLMCAGTLAAQTPAPGASSMLAGTPESFTASCHSDLDLTKKQVADIKATKSPLDAVATLQAFDTAVLIASDAAARSSLAEQVHPAKPFRDAAQVCEQEASQLLTDISLDKDLYNVLASLDGSKLDSAGSYFLRTSLRDYHRSGVDRDDATRAKIRQLQDELVKIGQEFEQNIPADVRTLQLDASQLDGLPEDFKQAHKPDASGKVTLKTDNTDYLPFREYATNDTAQKEFYELYTHRAYPKNIEVLSRLLQKRYELATTLGYSDWAAYVTEDKMVATKQNAADFIEKITAASQAGAQRDYDQLLAYRRRQDPTATTVDIWNYHHFLHEATIEKYGYDSQAMRPYFEYSRVLQGILDLTSQMYGITYKRVTTAQVWHPDVTVYDVFEGNKLLGRIYFDMFPRENKYKHYATFSLATGKEGFRSPEYVLVCNFPQATNGPGLMERDDVITFFHEYGHLLHGIFRGSSKWPTGDLENDFIEAPSQMFEEWPKDPAILRTFARHYKTNEPIPADLAKKAKAADDFGRALGVHMQMFYAAVSLNFYNRNPQGLDTTQLVAQLQERYTPFKYVTDTHMQTAFDHLNGYSAVYYTYMWSLVIAKDMFTEFKADGLTNPVVA
;
A
#
# COMPACT_ATOMS: atom_id res chain seq x y z
N MET A 1 12.73 -14.68 69.68
CA MET A 1 12.48 -13.89 70.90
C MET A 1 11.55 -12.77 70.55
N ASN A 2 10.31 -12.96 70.98
CA ASN A 2 9.46 -12.08 71.78
C ASN A 2 9.11 -10.70 71.16
N HIS A 3 7.84 -10.58 70.79
CA HIS A 3 6.60 -10.15 71.52
C HIS A 3 6.37 -8.64 71.33
N LYS A 4 5.21 -8.07 71.11
CA LYS A 4 3.75 -8.27 71.38
C LYS A 4 2.98 -7.19 70.62
N ARG A 5 1.83 -7.50 70.00
CA ARG A 5 0.44 -7.15 70.38
C ARG A 5 0.19 -5.72 70.89
N SER A 6 -0.65 -4.96 70.34
CA SER A 6 -2.13 -4.80 70.16
C SER A 6 -2.40 -3.31 70.31
N VAL A 7 -3.44 -2.68 69.76
CA VAL A 7 -4.86 -2.67 70.14
C VAL A 7 -5.67 -1.90 69.07
N ARG A 8 -6.89 -2.36 68.82
CA ARG A 8 -7.90 -1.77 67.96
C ARG A 8 -8.41 -0.42 68.44
N THR A 9 -8.80 0.45 67.51
CA THR A 9 -10.03 1.24 67.68
C THR A 9 -10.68 1.48 66.30
N ALA A 10 -11.92 1.08 66.15
CA ALA A 10 -12.78 1.24 64.99
C ALA A 10 -13.39 2.64 64.98
N ILE A 11 -13.33 3.32 63.84
CA ILE A 11 -14.26 4.41 63.51
C ILE A 11 -14.94 4.04 62.20
N ALA A 12 -16.23 3.74 62.26
CA ALA A 12 -17.10 3.55 61.13
C ALA A 12 -17.42 4.93 60.53
N ALA A 13 -16.99 5.19 59.30
CA ALA A 13 -17.53 6.25 58.47
C ALA A 13 -18.13 5.61 57.23
N GLY A 14 -19.45 5.73 57.09
CA GLY A 14 -20.23 5.15 56.00
C GLY A 14 -19.82 5.78 54.66
N PHE A 15 -19.35 4.91 53.76
CA PHE A 15 -19.30 5.22 52.32
C PHE A 15 -20.58 4.74 51.66
N LEU A 16 -21.43 5.68 51.25
CA LEU A 16 -22.49 5.42 50.28
C LEU A 16 -21.81 4.98 48.98
N MET A 17 -21.86 3.69 48.67
CA MET A 17 -21.58 3.20 47.32
C MET A 17 -22.74 3.62 46.41
N CYS A 18 -22.53 4.67 45.62
CA CYS A 18 -23.26 4.82 44.38
C CYS A 18 -22.78 3.72 43.43
N ALA A 19 -23.52 2.62 43.37
CA ALA A 19 -23.42 1.65 42.31
C ALA A 19 -23.91 2.32 41.00
N GLY A 20 -23.03 3.04 40.34
CA GLY A 20 -23.22 3.39 38.96
C GLY A 20 -23.15 2.10 38.15
N THR A 21 -24.30 1.62 37.68
CA THR A 21 -24.39 0.60 36.63
C THR A 21 -23.60 1.14 35.43
N LEU A 22 -22.39 0.61 35.19
CA LEU A 22 -21.74 0.67 33.88
C LEU A 22 -22.70 -0.02 32.91
N ALA A 23 -23.58 0.74 32.29
CA ALA A 23 -24.25 0.29 31.08
C ALA A 23 -23.11 -0.12 30.12
N ALA A 24 -23.08 -1.40 29.76
CA ALA A 24 -22.26 -1.88 28.68
C ALA A 24 -22.60 -1.01 27.46
N GLN A 25 -21.73 -0.10 27.13
CA GLN A 25 -21.85 0.66 25.89
C GLN A 25 -21.83 -0.40 24.79
N THR A 26 -22.94 -0.54 24.07
CA THR A 26 -22.98 -1.24 22.80
C THR A 26 -21.83 -0.64 21.97
N PRO A 27 -20.90 -1.47 21.46
CA PRO A 27 -19.84 -0.94 20.60
C PRO A 27 -20.50 -0.10 19.50
N ALA A 28 -20.01 1.09 19.28
CA ALA A 28 -20.42 1.87 18.11
C ALA A 28 -20.35 0.97 16.87
N PRO A 29 -21.27 1.09 15.90
CA PRO A 29 -21.19 0.32 14.68
C PRO A 29 -19.77 0.46 14.13
N GLY A 30 -19.10 -0.67 13.83
CA GLY A 30 -17.75 -0.64 13.28
C GLY A 30 -17.72 0.19 12.01
N ALA A 31 -16.56 0.78 11.68
CA ALA A 31 -16.43 1.69 10.54
C ALA A 31 -16.88 1.05 9.20
N SER A 32 -16.84 -0.28 9.10
CA SER A 32 -17.34 -1.05 7.94
C SER A 32 -18.84 -0.90 7.69
N SER A 33 -19.64 -0.63 8.74
CA SER A 33 -21.09 -0.42 8.57
C SER A 33 -21.41 0.81 7.71
N MET A 34 -20.48 1.78 7.66
CA MET A 34 -20.61 2.97 6.81
C MET A 34 -20.52 2.60 5.33
N LEU A 35 -19.63 1.67 4.95
CA LEU A 35 -19.49 1.19 3.57
C LEU A 35 -20.57 0.19 3.16
N ALA A 36 -21.26 -0.44 4.13
CA ALA A 36 -22.36 -1.36 3.87
C ALA A 36 -23.73 -0.67 3.78
N GLY A 37 -23.79 0.64 4.02
CA GLY A 37 -25.01 1.44 4.00
C GLY A 37 -25.44 1.91 2.60
N THR A 38 -26.20 3.00 2.58
CA THR A 38 -26.56 3.70 1.33
C THR A 38 -25.62 4.88 1.10
N PRO A 39 -25.55 5.43 -0.14
CA PRO A 39 -24.80 6.66 -0.42
C PRO A 39 -25.16 7.82 0.52
N GLU A 40 -26.45 7.98 0.83
CA GLU A 40 -26.94 9.04 1.70
C GLU A 40 -26.48 8.83 3.16
N SER A 41 -26.51 7.59 3.66
CA SER A 41 -26.02 7.26 5.00
C SER A 41 -24.51 7.44 5.13
N PHE A 42 -23.77 7.13 4.07
CA PHE A 42 -22.33 7.36 3.99
C PHE A 42 -22.01 8.86 4.03
N THR A 43 -22.67 9.66 3.20
CA THR A 43 -22.54 11.12 3.17
C THR A 43 -22.88 11.75 4.54
N ALA A 44 -23.95 11.29 5.18
CA ALA A 44 -24.34 11.79 6.51
C ALA A 44 -23.27 11.45 7.58
N SER A 45 -22.67 10.26 7.52
CA SER A 45 -21.58 9.87 8.42
C SER A 45 -20.33 10.70 8.18
N CYS A 46 -19.99 10.95 6.92
CA CYS A 46 -18.88 11.82 6.53
C CYS A 46 -19.07 13.23 7.10
N HIS A 47 -20.20 13.86 6.84
CA HIS A 47 -20.48 15.20 7.36
C HIS A 47 -20.46 15.25 8.88
N SER A 48 -20.96 14.22 9.56
CA SER A 48 -20.89 14.11 11.03
C SER A 48 -19.42 14.12 11.53
N ASP A 49 -18.53 13.38 10.87
CA ASP A 49 -17.11 13.35 11.22
C ASP A 49 -16.44 14.71 10.97
N LEU A 50 -16.73 15.34 9.82
CA LEU A 50 -16.19 16.67 9.49
C LEU A 50 -16.69 17.75 10.44
N ASP A 51 -17.97 17.73 10.82
CA ASP A 51 -18.54 18.70 11.77
C ASP A 51 -18.00 18.48 13.19
N LEU A 52 -17.78 17.23 13.61
CA LEU A 52 -17.09 16.92 14.87
C LEU A 52 -15.67 17.47 14.88
N THR A 53 -14.92 17.29 13.79
CA THR A 53 -13.57 17.83 13.62
C THR A 53 -13.58 19.37 13.73
N LYS A 54 -14.46 20.05 12.99
CA LYS A 54 -14.60 21.52 13.05
C LYS A 54 -14.90 22.00 14.46
N LYS A 55 -15.80 21.31 15.17
CA LYS A 55 -16.13 21.61 16.56
C LYS A 55 -14.91 21.46 17.47
N GLN A 56 -14.18 20.35 17.38
CA GLN A 56 -12.98 20.11 18.20
C GLN A 56 -11.92 21.19 17.95
N VAL A 57 -11.66 21.56 16.70
CA VAL A 57 -10.75 22.65 16.34
C VAL A 57 -11.19 23.98 16.95
N ALA A 58 -12.49 24.30 16.90
CA ALA A 58 -13.04 25.51 17.50
C ALA A 58 -12.88 25.49 19.05
N ASP A 59 -13.14 24.35 19.70
CA ASP A 59 -12.98 24.17 21.14
C ASP A 59 -11.52 24.37 21.57
N ILE A 60 -10.54 23.83 20.82
CA ILE A 60 -9.11 24.02 21.06
C ILE A 60 -8.77 25.52 21.00
N LYS A 61 -9.21 26.23 19.97
CA LYS A 61 -8.94 27.68 19.82
C LYS A 61 -9.62 28.54 20.89
N ALA A 62 -10.76 28.11 21.42
CA ALA A 62 -11.48 28.80 22.49
C ALA A 62 -10.91 28.56 23.90
N THR A 63 -10.01 27.58 24.06
CA THR A 63 -9.43 27.22 25.37
C THR A 63 -8.55 28.34 25.90
N LYS A 64 -8.81 28.78 27.15
CA LYS A 64 -8.08 29.86 27.78
C LYS A 64 -6.81 29.35 28.46
N SER A 65 -5.75 30.19 28.46
CA SER A 65 -4.51 29.94 29.22
C SER A 65 -4.76 29.94 30.75
N PRO A 66 -4.06 29.06 31.52
CA PRO A 66 -2.97 28.19 31.10
C PRO A 66 -3.51 26.92 30.40
N LEU A 67 -2.86 26.52 29.29
CA LEU A 67 -3.24 25.33 28.52
C LEU A 67 -2.65 24.06 29.18
N ASP A 68 -3.43 23.00 29.24
CA ASP A 68 -2.91 21.65 29.48
C ASP A 68 -2.31 21.13 28.14
N ALA A 69 -0.98 21.05 28.10
CA ALA A 69 -0.26 20.69 26.88
C ALA A 69 -0.63 19.28 26.37
N VAL A 70 -0.78 18.30 27.27
CA VAL A 70 -1.13 16.91 26.90
C VAL A 70 -2.56 16.86 26.37
N ALA A 71 -3.52 17.41 27.11
CA ALA A 71 -4.93 17.36 26.72
C ALA A 71 -5.19 18.13 25.41
N THR A 72 -4.55 19.31 25.24
CA THR A 72 -4.69 20.12 24.02
C THR A 72 -4.11 19.40 22.81
N LEU A 73 -2.92 18.81 22.95
CA LEU A 73 -2.26 18.07 21.87
C LEU A 73 -3.03 16.79 21.50
N GLN A 74 -3.61 16.08 22.50
CA GLN A 74 -4.47 14.93 22.27
C GLN A 74 -5.78 15.29 21.55
N ALA A 75 -6.38 16.44 21.88
CA ALA A 75 -7.57 16.93 21.19
C ALA A 75 -7.26 17.27 19.72
N PHE A 76 -6.10 17.91 19.47
CA PHE A 76 -5.63 18.22 18.11
C PHE A 76 -5.40 16.95 17.29
N ASP A 77 -4.64 15.99 17.81
CA ASP A 77 -4.40 14.70 17.15
C ASP A 77 -5.71 13.96 16.85
N THR A 78 -6.68 13.98 17.78
CA THR A 78 -7.99 13.36 17.57
C THR A 78 -8.78 14.06 16.47
N ALA A 79 -8.75 15.39 16.41
CA ALA A 79 -9.44 16.15 15.37
C ALA A 79 -8.88 15.82 13.96
N VAL A 80 -7.54 15.84 13.83
CA VAL A 80 -6.86 15.46 12.58
C VAL A 80 -7.13 14.01 12.21
N LEU A 81 -7.09 13.10 13.19
CA LEU A 81 -7.38 11.67 13.00
C LEU A 81 -8.77 11.43 12.40
N ILE A 82 -9.82 12.08 12.93
CA ILE A 82 -11.20 11.90 12.45
C ILE A 82 -11.33 12.36 11.00
N ALA A 83 -10.79 13.53 10.64
CA ALA A 83 -10.84 14.02 9.27
C ALA A 83 -10.00 13.16 8.31
N SER A 84 -8.82 12.71 8.74
CA SER A 84 -7.95 11.82 7.95
C SER A 84 -8.62 10.46 7.68
N ASP A 85 -9.33 9.91 8.67
CA ASP A 85 -10.07 8.67 8.47
C ASP A 85 -11.31 8.85 7.59
N ALA A 86 -11.98 10.00 7.63
CA ALA A 86 -13.05 10.30 6.68
C ALA A 86 -12.51 10.30 5.23
N ALA A 87 -11.35 10.90 4.98
CA ALA A 87 -10.68 10.86 3.69
C ALA A 87 -10.27 9.42 3.30
N ALA A 88 -9.62 8.68 4.20
CA ALA A 88 -9.14 7.31 3.94
C ALA A 88 -10.28 6.33 3.64
N ARG A 89 -11.39 6.39 4.40
CA ARG A 89 -12.60 5.58 4.16
C ARG A 89 -13.24 5.91 2.80
N SER A 90 -13.23 7.17 2.43
CA SER A 90 -13.77 7.63 1.16
C SER A 90 -12.93 7.11 0.00
N SER A 91 -11.62 7.25 0.07
CA SER A 91 -10.69 6.69 -0.91
C SER A 91 -10.85 5.17 -1.05
N LEU A 92 -10.94 4.43 0.06
CA LEU A 92 -11.25 3.00 0.02
C LEU A 92 -12.57 2.72 -0.70
N ALA A 93 -13.64 3.46 -0.35
CA ALA A 93 -14.97 3.24 -0.95
C ALA A 93 -14.98 3.49 -2.46
N GLU A 94 -14.25 4.49 -2.95
CA GLU A 94 -14.05 4.73 -4.38
C GLU A 94 -13.41 3.53 -5.08
N GLN A 95 -12.44 2.90 -4.42
CA GLN A 95 -11.65 1.81 -4.98
C GLN A 95 -12.33 0.44 -4.91
N VAL A 96 -13.26 0.21 -3.97
CA VAL A 96 -13.78 -1.15 -3.73
C VAL A 96 -15.30 -1.28 -3.80
N HIS A 97 -16.08 -0.18 -3.69
CA HIS A 97 -17.53 -0.31 -3.59
C HIS A 97 -18.17 -0.65 -4.95
N PRO A 98 -19.05 -1.69 -5.04
CA PRO A 98 -19.62 -2.11 -6.32
C PRO A 98 -20.56 -1.07 -6.96
N ALA A 99 -21.31 -0.32 -6.14
CA ALA A 99 -22.31 0.63 -6.62
C ALA A 99 -21.70 1.98 -6.99
N LYS A 100 -21.83 2.42 -8.26
CA LYS A 100 -21.33 3.72 -8.71
C LYS A 100 -21.84 4.91 -7.90
N PRO A 101 -23.15 5.03 -7.55
CA PRO A 101 -23.61 6.15 -6.73
C PRO A 101 -22.92 6.25 -5.37
N PHE A 102 -22.50 5.12 -4.81
CA PHE A 102 -21.74 5.11 -3.56
C PHE A 102 -20.32 5.62 -3.77
N ARG A 103 -19.65 5.19 -4.85
CA ARG A 103 -18.31 5.71 -5.21
C ARG A 103 -18.34 7.22 -5.48
N ASP A 104 -19.39 7.71 -6.17
CA ASP A 104 -19.57 9.15 -6.41
C ASP A 104 -19.74 9.94 -5.10
N ALA A 105 -20.50 9.42 -4.13
CA ALA A 105 -20.66 10.03 -2.81
C ALA A 105 -19.34 10.00 -2.02
N ALA A 106 -18.58 8.92 -2.13
CA ALA A 106 -17.28 8.78 -1.50
C ALA A 106 -16.27 9.79 -2.06
N GLN A 107 -16.24 9.98 -3.37
CA GLN A 107 -15.40 10.99 -4.03
C GLN A 107 -15.65 12.41 -3.49
N VAL A 108 -16.91 12.78 -3.33
CA VAL A 108 -17.26 14.08 -2.75
C VAL A 108 -16.78 14.20 -1.31
N CYS A 109 -17.00 13.16 -0.49
CA CYS A 109 -16.53 13.14 0.90
C CYS A 109 -15.00 13.26 1.01
N GLU A 110 -14.24 12.55 0.15
CA GLU A 110 -12.78 12.67 0.12
C GLU A 110 -12.34 14.10 -0.17
N GLN A 111 -12.97 14.77 -1.13
CA GLN A 111 -12.70 16.18 -1.44
C GLN A 111 -12.98 17.08 -0.24
N GLU A 112 -14.14 16.94 0.41
CA GLU A 112 -14.53 17.75 1.57
C GLU A 112 -13.60 17.51 2.78
N ALA A 113 -13.20 16.24 3.04
CA ALA A 113 -12.29 15.90 4.11
C ALA A 113 -10.88 16.44 3.85
N SER A 114 -10.39 16.32 2.62
CA SER A 114 -9.08 16.87 2.20
C SER A 114 -9.06 18.40 2.29
N GLN A 115 -10.17 19.07 1.93
CA GLN A 115 -10.32 20.51 2.09
C GLN A 115 -10.26 20.92 3.57
N LEU A 116 -10.97 20.20 4.46
CA LEU A 116 -10.93 20.48 5.90
C LEU A 116 -9.52 20.28 6.48
N LEU A 117 -8.80 19.23 6.07
CA LEU A 117 -7.40 18.99 6.48
C LEU A 117 -6.48 20.13 6.01
N THR A 118 -6.69 20.62 4.79
CA THR A 118 -5.98 21.80 4.26
C THR A 118 -6.31 23.05 5.09
N ASP A 119 -7.57 23.27 5.42
CA ASP A 119 -7.99 24.40 6.27
C ASP A 119 -7.34 24.34 7.66
N ILE A 120 -7.28 23.16 8.27
CA ILE A 120 -6.62 22.93 9.55
C ILE A 120 -5.12 23.23 9.43
N SER A 121 -4.44 22.77 8.39
CA SER A 121 -2.99 22.97 8.21
C SER A 121 -2.59 24.42 7.92
N LEU A 122 -3.56 25.27 7.52
CA LEU A 122 -3.40 26.70 7.25
C LEU A 122 -4.01 27.59 8.34
N ASP A 123 -4.57 26.99 9.41
CA ASP A 123 -5.21 27.75 10.51
C ASP A 123 -4.13 28.35 11.46
N LYS A 124 -3.89 29.65 11.29
CA LYS A 124 -2.89 30.38 12.06
C LYS A 124 -3.22 30.46 13.56
N ASP A 125 -4.50 30.52 13.93
CA ASP A 125 -4.90 30.59 15.32
C ASP A 125 -4.67 29.24 16.01
N LEU A 126 -5.00 28.14 15.34
CA LEU A 126 -4.72 26.80 15.84
C LEU A 126 -3.21 26.57 15.96
N TYR A 127 -2.42 26.96 14.95
CA TYR A 127 -0.96 26.94 15.02
C TYR A 127 -0.43 27.72 16.26
N ASN A 128 -0.92 28.91 16.51
CA ASN A 128 -0.49 29.73 17.65
C ASN A 128 -0.83 29.05 18.98
N VAL A 129 -1.97 28.37 19.09
CA VAL A 129 -2.30 27.57 20.29
C VAL A 129 -1.27 26.46 20.49
N LEU A 130 -0.99 25.67 19.44
CA LEU A 130 -0.01 24.57 19.53
C LEU A 130 1.41 25.08 19.83
N ALA A 131 1.83 26.16 19.18
CA ALA A 131 3.16 26.78 19.40
C ALA A 131 3.33 27.35 20.81
N SER A 132 2.24 27.66 21.52
CA SER A 132 2.24 28.16 22.89
C SER A 132 2.32 27.07 23.97
N LEU A 133 2.22 25.79 23.59
CA LEU A 133 2.24 24.67 24.54
C LEU A 133 3.60 24.53 25.22
N ASP A 134 3.56 24.24 26.51
CA ASP A 134 4.79 23.93 27.28
C ASP A 134 5.25 22.50 26.99
N GLY A 135 6.18 22.36 26.05
CA GLY A 135 6.75 21.07 25.65
C GLY A 135 7.42 20.29 26.79
N SER A 136 7.81 20.95 27.89
CA SER A 136 8.41 20.29 29.07
C SER A 136 7.40 19.39 29.82
N LYS A 137 6.13 19.54 29.57
CA LYS A 137 5.03 18.73 30.14
C LYS A 137 4.70 17.48 29.30
N LEU A 138 5.30 17.35 28.14
CA LEU A 138 5.09 16.22 27.23
C LEU A 138 6.16 15.13 27.45
N ASP A 139 5.79 13.87 27.24
CA ASP A 139 6.75 12.79 27.08
C ASP A 139 7.55 12.92 25.77
N SER A 140 8.51 12.04 25.53
CA SER A 140 9.35 12.08 24.32
C SER A 140 8.52 11.96 23.04
N ALA A 141 7.49 11.11 23.01
CA ALA A 141 6.62 10.91 21.86
C ALA A 141 5.72 12.13 21.61
N GLY A 142 5.13 12.72 22.67
CA GLY A 142 4.33 13.94 22.56
C GLY A 142 5.18 15.15 22.15
N SER A 143 6.43 15.26 22.64
CA SER A 143 7.37 16.30 22.22
C SER A 143 7.78 16.14 20.75
N TYR A 144 7.97 14.90 20.30
CA TYR A 144 8.21 14.60 18.88
C TYR A 144 7.01 15.01 18.03
N PHE A 145 5.80 14.58 18.40
CA PHE A 145 4.57 14.89 17.69
C PHE A 145 4.30 16.40 17.60
N LEU A 146 4.47 17.13 18.71
CA LEU A 146 4.33 18.60 18.69
C LEU A 146 5.33 19.26 17.73
N ARG A 147 6.60 18.84 17.79
CA ARG A 147 7.65 19.39 16.93
C ARG A 147 7.37 19.11 15.45
N THR A 148 6.98 17.88 15.09
CA THR A 148 6.66 17.52 13.72
C THR A 148 5.40 18.23 13.23
N SER A 149 4.35 18.32 14.05
CA SER A 149 3.14 19.08 13.72
C SER A 149 3.45 20.56 13.43
N LEU A 150 4.25 21.23 14.28
CA LEU A 150 4.64 22.63 14.05
C LEU A 150 5.50 22.78 12.78
N ARG A 151 6.41 21.85 12.49
CA ARG A 151 7.14 21.80 11.22
C ARG A 151 6.16 21.71 10.03
N ASP A 152 5.17 20.82 10.13
CA ASP A 152 4.24 20.56 9.03
C ASP A 152 3.29 21.74 8.78
N TYR A 153 2.91 22.49 9.81
CA TYR A 153 2.24 23.78 9.65
C TYR A 153 3.06 24.78 8.83
N HIS A 154 4.37 24.92 9.13
CA HIS A 154 5.26 25.79 8.33
C HIS A 154 5.40 25.29 6.89
N ARG A 155 5.56 23.99 6.72
CA ARG A 155 5.62 23.37 5.39
C ARG A 155 4.33 23.57 4.58
N SER A 156 3.20 23.61 5.25
CA SER A 156 1.90 23.92 4.62
C SER A 156 1.74 25.40 4.29
N GLY A 157 2.57 26.29 4.85
CA GLY A 157 2.54 27.72 4.56
C GLY A 157 1.66 28.54 5.51
N VAL A 158 1.47 28.10 6.78
CA VAL A 158 0.67 28.82 7.79
C VAL A 158 1.19 30.23 8.07
N ASP A 159 2.48 30.46 7.91
CA ASP A 159 3.18 31.72 8.12
C ASP A 159 3.09 32.70 6.92
N ARG A 160 2.53 32.24 5.79
CA ARG A 160 2.32 33.07 4.60
C ARG A 160 1.19 34.09 4.83
N ASP A 161 1.15 35.14 4.00
CA ASP A 161 0.05 36.10 3.99
C ASP A 161 -1.27 35.44 3.55
N ASP A 162 -2.40 36.14 3.81
CA ASP A 162 -3.73 35.60 3.57
C ASP A 162 -3.98 35.27 2.10
N ALA A 163 -3.47 36.06 1.16
CA ALA A 163 -3.63 35.83 -0.27
C ALA A 163 -2.88 34.57 -0.72
N THR A 164 -1.65 34.41 -0.22
CA THR A 164 -0.83 33.21 -0.48
C THR A 164 -1.48 31.97 0.13
N ARG A 165 -1.99 32.01 1.37
CA ARG A 165 -2.72 30.89 1.97
C ARG A 165 -3.98 30.52 1.20
N ALA A 166 -4.72 31.52 0.71
CA ALA A 166 -5.89 31.28 -0.14
C ALA A 166 -5.49 30.58 -1.47
N LYS A 167 -4.37 30.98 -2.08
CA LYS A 167 -3.83 30.32 -3.27
C LYS A 167 -3.38 28.88 -2.98
N ILE A 168 -2.70 28.63 -1.86
CA ILE A 168 -2.29 27.29 -1.44
C ILE A 168 -3.53 26.39 -1.30
N ARG A 169 -4.58 26.85 -0.62
CA ARG A 169 -5.85 26.14 -0.47
C ARG A 169 -6.45 25.76 -1.82
N GLN A 170 -6.55 26.74 -2.73
CA GLN A 170 -7.05 26.48 -4.08
C GLN A 170 -6.23 25.41 -4.81
N LEU A 171 -4.90 25.46 -4.72
CA LEU A 171 -4.02 24.50 -5.38
C LEU A 171 -4.18 23.10 -4.80
N GLN A 172 -4.34 22.97 -3.48
CA GLN A 172 -4.60 21.69 -2.82
C GLN A 172 -5.94 21.08 -3.29
N ASP A 173 -7.01 21.88 -3.32
CA ASP A 173 -8.33 21.45 -3.80
C ASP A 173 -8.28 20.99 -5.27
N GLU A 174 -7.54 21.70 -6.11
CA GLU A 174 -7.34 21.32 -7.52
C GLU A 174 -6.56 20.03 -7.64
N LEU A 175 -5.50 19.83 -6.82
CA LEU A 175 -4.66 18.63 -6.84
C LEU A 175 -5.43 17.36 -6.45
N VAL A 176 -6.31 17.43 -5.46
CA VAL A 176 -7.19 16.29 -5.10
C VAL A 176 -8.04 15.87 -6.30
N LYS A 177 -8.69 16.81 -6.96
CA LYS A 177 -9.56 16.53 -8.13
C LYS A 177 -8.76 15.98 -9.32
N ILE A 178 -7.57 16.52 -9.59
CA ILE A 178 -6.73 16.06 -10.68
C ILE A 178 -6.20 14.65 -10.38
N GLY A 179 -5.82 14.37 -9.12
CA GLY A 179 -5.40 13.04 -8.68
C GLY A 179 -6.49 12.00 -8.87
N GLN A 180 -7.71 12.30 -8.42
CA GLN A 180 -8.88 11.43 -8.61
C GLN A 180 -9.17 11.19 -10.09
N GLU A 181 -9.12 12.23 -10.93
CA GLU A 181 -9.31 12.10 -12.38
C GLU A 181 -8.25 11.18 -13.01
N PHE A 182 -6.98 11.32 -12.59
CA PHE A 182 -5.88 10.50 -13.08
C PHE A 182 -6.10 9.02 -12.74
N GLU A 183 -6.44 8.72 -11.49
CA GLU A 183 -6.64 7.36 -11.00
C GLU A 183 -7.88 6.70 -11.60
N GLN A 184 -8.99 7.43 -11.71
CA GLN A 184 -10.25 6.91 -12.28
C GLN A 184 -10.15 6.57 -13.77
N ASN A 185 -9.30 7.28 -14.52
CA ASN A 185 -9.12 7.00 -15.95
C ASN A 185 -8.45 5.65 -16.21
N ILE A 186 -7.64 5.14 -15.27
CA ILE A 186 -6.91 3.87 -15.44
C ILE A 186 -7.86 2.66 -15.50
N PRO A 187 -8.71 2.39 -14.50
CA PRO A 187 -9.66 1.27 -14.56
C PRO A 187 -10.80 1.51 -15.55
N ALA A 188 -11.02 2.75 -16.00
CA ALA A 188 -12.02 3.06 -17.02
C ALA A 188 -11.56 2.73 -18.44
N ASP A 189 -10.26 2.58 -18.69
CA ASP A 189 -9.67 2.24 -20.01
C ASP A 189 -9.09 0.83 -20.00
N VAL A 190 -9.95 -0.16 -19.76
CA VAL A 190 -9.60 -1.58 -19.94
C VAL A 190 -9.68 -1.91 -21.43
N ARG A 191 -8.52 -2.20 -22.02
CA ARG A 191 -8.41 -2.60 -23.43
C ARG A 191 -8.43 -4.09 -23.58
N THR A 192 -8.72 -4.58 -24.80
CA THR A 192 -8.83 -6.01 -25.09
C THR A 192 -7.93 -6.40 -26.24
N LEU A 193 -7.34 -7.60 -26.13
CA LEU A 193 -6.59 -8.28 -27.18
C LEU A 193 -7.38 -9.50 -27.64
N GLN A 194 -7.55 -9.64 -28.95
CA GLN A 194 -8.20 -10.78 -29.58
C GLN A 194 -7.14 -11.73 -30.14
N LEU A 195 -7.11 -12.97 -29.67
CA LEU A 195 -6.11 -13.97 -30.02
C LEU A 195 -6.76 -15.25 -30.58
N ASP A 196 -6.05 -15.98 -31.42
CA ASP A 196 -6.39 -17.37 -31.71
C ASP A 196 -6.07 -18.26 -30.49
N ALA A 197 -6.83 -19.32 -30.28
CA ALA A 197 -6.62 -20.21 -29.12
C ALA A 197 -5.18 -20.79 -29.06
N SER A 198 -4.52 -20.99 -30.21
CA SER A 198 -3.12 -21.44 -30.29
C SER A 198 -2.11 -20.44 -29.75
N GLN A 199 -2.47 -19.15 -29.68
CA GLN A 199 -1.59 -18.11 -29.12
C GLN A 199 -1.60 -18.10 -27.57
N LEU A 200 -2.42 -18.96 -26.96
CA LEU A 200 -2.41 -19.23 -25.52
C LEU A 200 -1.46 -20.39 -25.12
N ASP A 201 -0.64 -20.88 -26.06
CA ASP A 201 0.34 -21.92 -25.74
C ASP A 201 1.31 -21.45 -24.67
N GLY A 202 1.65 -22.35 -23.74
CA GLY A 202 2.45 -22.07 -22.54
C GLY A 202 1.64 -21.64 -21.32
N LEU A 203 0.45 -21.06 -21.48
CA LEU A 203 -0.38 -20.61 -20.37
C LEU A 203 -0.96 -21.78 -19.55
N PRO A 204 -1.18 -21.58 -18.23
CA PRO A 204 -1.79 -22.57 -17.37
C PRO A 204 -3.17 -23.03 -17.85
N GLU A 205 -3.53 -24.27 -17.56
CA GLU A 205 -4.77 -24.86 -18.04
C GLU A 205 -6.03 -24.17 -17.47
N ASP A 206 -5.99 -23.75 -16.20
CA ASP A 206 -7.07 -22.98 -15.57
C ASP A 206 -7.24 -21.60 -16.21
N PHE A 207 -6.16 -20.95 -16.63
CA PHE A 207 -6.22 -19.72 -17.41
C PHE A 207 -6.94 -19.95 -18.75
N LYS A 208 -6.57 -21.00 -19.50
CA LYS A 208 -7.23 -21.37 -20.76
C LYS A 208 -8.71 -21.69 -20.57
N GLN A 209 -9.05 -22.35 -19.45
CA GLN A 209 -10.46 -22.67 -19.13
C GLN A 209 -11.28 -21.43 -18.78
N ALA A 210 -10.67 -20.41 -18.16
CA ALA A 210 -11.32 -19.13 -17.88
C ALA A 210 -11.53 -18.29 -19.16
N HIS A 211 -10.67 -18.47 -20.18
CA HIS A 211 -10.64 -17.70 -21.42
C HIS A 211 -11.00 -18.59 -22.64
N LYS A 212 -12.24 -19.02 -22.68
CA LYS A 212 -12.70 -19.90 -23.78
C LYS A 212 -12.87 -19.12 -25.08
N PRO A 213 -12.57 -19.76 -26.25
CA PRO A 213 -12.86 -19.17 -27.54
C PRO A 213 -14.36 -18.86 -27.71
N ASP A 214 -14.65 -17.74 -28.33
CA ASP A 214 -15.98 -17.35 -28.75
C ASP A 214 -16.44 -18.14 -29.99
N ALA A 215 -17.62 -17.81 -30.54
CA ALA A 215 -18.18 -18.48 -31.74
C ALA A 215 -17.31 -18.29 -32.99
N SER A 216 -16.40 -17.31 -33.02
CA SER A 216 -15.43 -17.08 -34.11
C SER A 216 -14.11 -17.82 -33.90
N GLY A 217 -13.95 -18.53 -32.78
CA GLY A 217 -12.72 -19.20 -32.38
C GLY A 217 -11.67 -18.27 -31.72
N LYS A 218 -12.03 -17.03 -31.43
CA LYS A 218 -11.15 -16.05 -30.80
C LYS A 218 -11.29 -16.03 -29.29
N VAL A 219 -10.17 -15.82 -28.62
CA VAL A 219 -10.06 -15.58 -27.17
C VAL A 219 -9.84 -14.10 -26.92
N THR A 220 -10.57 -13.55 -25.96
CA THR A 220 -10.43 -12.15 -25.55
C THR A 220 -9.68 -12.07 -24.22
N LEU A 221 -8.55 -11.36 -24.20
CA LEU A 221 -7.83 -10.97 -22.97
C LEU A 221 -8.03 -9.49 -22.69
N LYS A 222 -8.00 -9.12 -21.41
CA LYS A 222 -8.14 -7.74 -20.93
C LYS A 222 -6.81 -7.23 -20.40
N THR A 223 -6.57 -5.92 -20.49
CA THR A 223 -5.39 -5.28 -19.89
C THR A 223 -5.48 -5.16 -18.37
N ASP A 224 -6.15 -6.09 -17.70
CA ASP A 224 -6.14 -6.28 -16.26
C ASP A 224 -4.92 -7.12 -15.85
N ASN A 225 -4.43 -6.95 -14.63
CA ASN A 225 -3.27 -7.71 -14.14
C ASN A 225 -3.53 -9.22 -14.11
N THR A 226 -4.77 -9.64 -13.87
CA THR A 226 -5.18 -11.07 -13.87
C THR A 226 -4.96 -11.77 -15.21
N ASP A 227 -5.01 -11.04 -16.33
CA ASP A 227 -4.75 -11.58 -17.66
C ASP A 227 -3.31 -11.27 -18.12
N TYR A 228 -2.86 -10.03 -17.89
CA TYR A 228 -1.57 -9.57 -18.40
C TYR A 228 -0.37 -10.24 -17.72
N LEU A 229 -0.38 -10.40 -16.39
CA LEU A 229 0.77 -10.94 -15.66
C LEU A 229 1.04 -12.43 -16.03
N PRO A 230 0.05 -13.34 -16.03
CA PRO A 230 0.29 -14.70 -16.49
C PRO A 230 0.66 -14.75 -17.98
N PHE A 231 0.06 -13.92 -18.83
CA PHE A 231 0.34 -13.93 -20.25
C PHE A 231 1.81 -13.55 -20.56
N ARG A 232 2.34 -12.49 -19.94
CA ARG A 232 3.74 -12.07 -20.15
C ARG A 232 4.76 -13.10 -19.65
N GLU A 233 4.37 -13.95 -18.66
CA GLU A 233 5.27 -14.95 -18.07
C GLU A 233 5.23 -16.27 -18.84
N TYR A 234 4.04 -16.74 -19.20
CA TYR A 234 3.86 -18.10 -19.71
C TYR A 234 3.61 -18.20 -21.22
N ALA A 235 3.07 -17.16 -21.86
CA ALA A 235 2.79 -17.22 -23.30
C ALA A 235 4.07 -17.39 -24.12
N THR A 236 4.06 -18.31 -25.09
CA THR A 236 5.22 -18.58 -25.96
C THR A 236 5.25 -17.76 -27.24
N ASN A 237 4.15 -17.08 -27.57
CA ASN A 237 4.04 -16.27 -28.80
C ASN A 237 4.58 -14.85 -28.59
N ASP A 238 5.81 -14.58 -29.05
CA ASP A 238 6.49 -13.29 -28.88
C ASP A 238 5.71 -12.10 -29.50
N THR A 239 5.07 -12.32 -30.66
CA THR A 239 4.26 -11.26 -31.30
C THR A 239 3.05 -10.90 -30.43
N ALA A 240 2.34 -11.89 -29.92
CA ALA A 240 1.19 -11.66 -29.04
C ALA A 240 1.62 -11.03 -27.70
N GLN A 241 2.77 -11.42 -27.15
CA GLN A 241 3.34 -10.76 -25.96
C GLN A 241 3.61 -9.27 -26.22
N LYS A 242 4.20 -8.94 -27.37
CA LYS A 242 4.46 -7.55 -27.75
C LYS A 242 3.16 -6.75 -27.94
N GLU A 243 2.19 -7.28 -28.67
CA GLU A 243 0.89 -6.64 -28.87
C GLU A 243 0.18 -6.39 -27.53
N PHE A 244 0.24 -7.35 -26.61
CA PHE A 244 -0.40 -7.19 -25.31
C PHE A 244 0.35 -6.18 -24.41
N TYR A 245 1.68 -6.16 -24.46
CA TYR A 245 2.50 -5.13 -23.81
C TYR A 245 2.15 -3.73 -24.31
N GLU A 246 2.05 -3.54 -25.61
CA GLU A 246 1.67 -2.27 -26.22
C GLU A 246 0.28 -1.82 -25.75
N LEU A 247 -0.71 -2.70 -25.77
CA LEU A 247 -2.05 -2.40 -25.27
C LEU A 247 -2.04 -2.08 -23.75
N TYR A 248 -1.29 -2.84 -22.96
CA TYR A 248 -1.18 -2.64 -21.52
C TYR A 248 -0.57 -1.28 -21.18
N THR A 249 0.46 -0.85 -21.91
CA THR A 249 1.13 0.44 -21.72
C THR A 249 0.36 1.62 -22.32
N HIS A 250 -0.70 1.37 -23.08
CA HIS A 250 -1.61 2.39 -23.62
C HIS A 250 -2.84 2.67 -22.74
N ARG A 251 -2.99 2.03 -21.59
CA ARG A 251 -4.12 2.33 -20.69
C ARG A 251 -4.13 3.80 -20.29
N ALA A 252 -5.34 4.39 -20.29
CA ALA A 252 -5.59 5.81 -20.04
C ALA A 252 -4.90 6.79 -21.01
N TYR A 253 -4.25 6.31 -22.08
CA TYR A 253 -3.72 7.16 -23.14
C TYR A 253 -4.79 7.42 -24.21
N PRO A 254 -4.93 8.64 -24.78
CA PRO A 254 -4.09 9.83 -24.50
C PRO A 254 -4.57 10.67 -23.29
N LYS A 255 -5.71 10.33 -22.70
CA LYS A 255 -6.40 11.17 -21.71
C LYS A 255 -5.50 11.57 -20.54
N ASN A 256 -4.79 10.62 -19.95
CA ASN A 256 -3.92 10.88 -18.81
C ASN A 256 -2.61 11.61 -19.16
N ILE A 257 -2.25 11.83 -20.42
CA ILE A 257 -1.13 12.73 -20.76
C ILE A 257 -1.46 14.17 -20.33
N GLU A 258 -2.66 14.65 -20.64
CA GLU A 258 -3.09 15.99 -20.24
C GLU A 258 -3.28 16.09 -18.72
N VAL A 259 -3.94 15.09 -18.11
CA VAL A 259 -4.16 15.06 -16.67
C VAL A 259 -2.85 15.06 -15.90
N LEU A 260 -1.87 14.24 -16.33
CA LEU A 260 -0.53 14.21 -15.76
C LEU A 260 0.19 15.57 -15.91
N SER A 261 0.10 16.19 -17.07
CA SER A 261 0.68 17.53 -17.28
C SER A 261 0.10 18.56 -16.31
N ARG A 262 -1.23 18.58 -16.08
CA ARG A 262 -1.87 19.43 -15.08
C ARG A 262 -1.41 19.09 -13.66
N LEU A 263 -1.29 17.81 -13.31
CA LEU A 263 -0.82 17.35 -12.02
C LEU A 263 0.60 17.84 -11.72
N LEU A 264 1.52 17.67 -12.68
CA LEU A 264 2.89 18.13 -12.58
C LEU A 264 2.97 19.63 -12.41
N GLN A 265 2.22 20.39 -13.24
CA GLN A 265 2.19 21.85 -13.21
C GLN A 265 1.66 22.38 -11.87
N LYS A 266 0.56 21.82 -11.36
CA LYS A 266 -0.05 22.28 -10.10
C LYS A 266 0.83 21.93 -8.90
N ARG A 267 1.49 20.79 -8.88
CA ARG A 267 2.46 20.44 -7.84
C ARG A 267 3.67 21.36 -7.86
N TYR A 268 4.18 21.68 -9.03
CA TYR A 268 5.27 22.65 -9.16
C TYR A 268 4.84 24.05 -8.68
N GLU A 269 3.64 24.50 -9.07
CA GLU A 269 3.09 25.79 -8.64
C GLU A 269 2.92 25.85 -7.11
N LEU A 270 2.40 24.77 -6.49
CA LEU A 270 2.27 24.67 -5.04
C LEU A 270 3.63 24.71 -4.35
N ALA A 271 4.59 23.90 -4.78
CA ALA A 271 5.92 23.86 -4.19
C ALA A 271 6.62 25.22 -4.26
N THR A 272 6.56 25.90 -5.41
CA THR A 272 7.17 27.23 -5.58
C THR A 272 6.43 28.32 -4.80
N THR A 273 5.13 28.22 -4.66
CA THR A 273 4.34 29.11 -3.78
C THR A 273 4.74 28.96 -2.32
N LEU A 274 5.07 27.74 -1.90
CA LEU A 274 5.61 27.43 -0.57
C LEU A 274 7.08 27.82 -0.40
N GLY A 275 7.80 28.20 -1.47
CA GLY A 275 9.18 28.64 -1.44
C GLY A 275 10.22 27.56 -1.74
N TYR A 276 9.77 26.38 -2.21
CA TYR A 276 10.66 25.30 -2.65
C TYR A 276 11.04 25.45 -4.13
N SER A 277 12.16 24.87 -4.53
CA SER A 277 12.62 24.90 -5.93
C SER A 277 11.69 24.12 -6.88
N ASP A 278 11.10 23.06 -6.39
CA ASP A 278 10.23 22.14 -7.11
C ASP A 278 9.52 21.18 -6.14
N TRP A 279 8.62 20.34 -6.68
CA TRP A 279 7.84 19.41 -5.89
C TRP A 279 8.68 18.34 -5.19
N ALA A 280 9.74 17.82 -5.84
CA ALA A 280 10.60 16.83 -5.22
C ALA A 280 11.35 17.39 -3.99
N ALA A 281 11.78 18.66 -4.04
CA ALA A 281 12.38 19.31 -2.87
C ALA A 281 11.40 19.43 -1.70
N TYR A 282 10.13 19.76 -2.00
CA TYR A 282 9.08 19.87 -0.98
C TYR A 282 8.79 18.51 -0.34
N VAL A 283 8.53 17.47 -1.15
CA VAL A 283 8.02 16.19 -0.65
C VAL A 283 9.09 15.31 0.00
N THR A 284 10.38 15.53 -0.26
CA THR A 284 11.47 14.75 0.35
C THR A 284 11.99 15.31 1.68
N GLU A 285 11.70 16.58 1.99
CA GLU A 285 12.25 17.26 3.17
C GLU A 285 11.87 16.62 4.50
N ASP A 286 10.65 16.11 4.62
CA ASP A 286 10.10 15.47 5.82
C ASP A 286 10.28 13.94 5.85
N LYS A 287 11.02 13.38 4.90
CA LYS A 287 11.30 11.95 4.81
C LYS A 287 12.67 11.60 5.40
N MET A 288 12.93 10.32 5.64
CA MET A 288 14.25 9.83 6.08
C MET A 288 15.36 10.25 5.11
N VAL A 289 15.07 10.27 3.81
CA VAL A 289 16.03 10.68 2.77
C VAL A 289 16.39 12.16 2.85
N ALA A 290 15.54 12.99 3.43
CA ALA A 290 15.69 14.42 3.73
C ALA A 290 15.82 15.36 2.52
N THR A 291 16.36 14.94 1.38
CA THR A 291 16.52 15.80 0.20
C THR A 291 16.32 15.03 -1.10
N LYS A 292 15.83 15.74 -2.15
CA LYS A 292 15.75 15.17 -3.50
C LYS A 292 17.11 14.74 -4.05
N GLN A 293 18.22 15.40 -3.62
CA GLN A 293 19.56 15.01 -4.04
C GLN A 293 19.96 13.67 -3.42
N ASN A 294 19.70 13.46 -2.14
CA ASN A 294 19.96 12.17 -1.50
C ASN A 294 19.12 11.05 -2.15
N ALA A 295 17.87 11.34 -2.56
CA ALA A 295 17.05 10.39 -3.29
C ALA A 295 17.66 10.04 -4.67
N ALA A 296 18.15 11.04 -5.41
CA ALA A 296 18.85 10.84 -6.68
C ALA A 296 20.14 10.03 -6.49
N ASP A 297 20.96 10.40 -5.50
CA ASP A 297 22.21 9.72 -5.19
C ASP A 297 21.99 8.26 -4.77
N PHE A 298 20.91 7.99 -4.03
CA PHE A 298 20.50 6.65 -3.67
C PHE A 298 20.14 5.81 -4.91
N ILE A 299 19.33 6.35 -5.82
CA ILE A 299 18.95 5.68 -7.08
C ILE A 299 20.21 5.32 -7.89
N GLU A 300 21.14 6.28 -8.05
CA GLU A 300 22.39 6.05 -8.79
C GLU A 300 23.28 5.00 -8.08
N LYS A 301 23.40 5.08 -6.76
CA LYS A 301 24.21 4.14 -5.97
C LYS A 301 23.68 2.70 -6.07
N ILE A 302 22.37 2.50 -5.97
CA ILE A 302 21.77 1.17 -6.10
C ILE A 302 21.92 0.65 -7.54
N THR A 303 21.68 1.49 -8.53
CA THR A 303 21.89 1.14 -9.96
C THR A 303 23.31 0.69 -10.20
N ALA A 304 24.31 1.46 -9.76
CA ALA A 304 25.71 1.12 -9.91
C ALA A 304 26.10 -0.17 -9.19
N ALA A 305 25.60 -0.38 -7.95
CA ALA A 305 25.88 -1.59 -7.17
C ALA A 305 25.32 -2.86 -7.80
N SER A 306 24.16 -2.77 -8.47
CA SER A 306 23.49 -3.91 -9.12
C SER A 306 23.87 -4.11 -10.60
N GLN A 307 24.59 -3.16 -11.24
CA GLN A 307 24.88 -3.15 -12.67
C GLN A 307 25.51 -4.46 -13.18
N ALA A 308 26.57 -4.94 -12.52
CA ALA A 308 27.23 -6.16 -12.94
C ALA A 308 26.34 -7.41 -12.79
N GLY A 309 25.43 -7.39 -11.80
CA GLY A 309 24.41 -8.43 -11.61
C GLY A 309 23.39 -8.42 -12.73
N ALA A 310 22.83 -7.23 -13.03
CA ALA A 310 21.82 -7.05 -14.06
C ALA A 310 22.36 -7.44 -15.45
N GLN A 311 23.62 -7.08 -15.76
CA GLN A 311 24.25 -7.50 -17.00
C GLN A 311 24.41 -9.01 -17.10
N ARG A 312 24.85 -9.68 -16.01
CA ARG A 312 24.93 -11.15 -16.00
C ARG A 312 23.57 -11.82 -16.17
N ASP A 313 22.54 -11.29 -15.50
CA ASP A 313 21.18 -11.81 -15.64
C ASP A 313 20.71 -11.66 -17.09
N TYR A 314 20.86 -10.48 -17.69
CA TYR A 314 20.47 -10.21 -19.06
C TYR A 314 21.22 -11.10 -20.07
N ASP A 315 22.55 -11.26 -19.91
CA ASP A 315 23.37 -12.11 -20.79
C ASP A 315 22.92 -13.58 -20.72
N GLN A 316 22.52 -14.07 -19.53
CA GLN A 316 21.99 -15.41 -19.37
C GLN A 316 20.66 -15.59 -20.10
N LEU A 317 19.73 -14.60 -19.99
CA LEU A 317 18.46 -14.60 -20.71
C LEU A 317 18.68 -14.58 -22.23
N LEU A 318 19.62 -13.73 -22.72
CA LEU A 318 19.93 -13.65 -24.13
C LEU A 318 20.57 -14.95 -24.64
N ALA A 319 21.45 -15.56 -23.86
CA ALA A 319 22.05 -16.86 -24.19
C ALA A 319 20.99 -17.96 -24.23
N TYR A 320 19.98 -17.91 -23.35
CA TYR A 320 18.84 -18.81 -23.38
C TYR A 320 18.01 -18.61 -24.65
N ARG A 321 17.60 -17.37 -24.97
CA ARG A 321 16.82 -17.02 -26.17
C ARG A 321 17.54 -17.49 -27.46
N ARG A 322 18.87 -17.31 -27.54
CA ARG A 322 19.69 -17.73 -28.70
C ARG A 322 19.72 -19.24 -28.96
N ARG A 323 19.43 -20.05 -27.97
CA ARG A 323 19.29 -21.50 -28.19
C ARG A 323 18.01 -21.85 -28.91
N GLN A 324 16.97 -21.04 -28.70
CA GLN A 324 15.68 -21.19 -29.39
C GLN A 324 15.70 -20.50 -30.75
N ASP A 325 16.26 -19.29 -30.81
CA ASP A 325 16.46 -18.48 -32.00
C ASP A 325 17.92 -17.99 -32.10
N PRO A 326 18.79 -18.69 -32.86
CA PRO A 326 20.20 -18.30 -33.04
C PRO A 326 20.41 -16.87 -33.60
N THR A 327 19.37 -16.29 -34.22
CA THR A 327 19.42 -14.93 -34.78
C THR A 327 19.11 -13.83 -33.76
N ALA A 328 18.63 -14.20 -32.57
CA ALA A 328 18.25 -13.24 -31.53
C ALA A 328 19.44 -12.38 -31.09
N THR A 329 19.25 -11.08 -31.10
CA THR A 329 20.25 -10.09 -30.69
C THR A 329 19.92 -9.41 -29.35
N THR A 330 18.66 -9.45 -28.92
CA THR A 330 18.13 -8.82 -27.71
C THR A 330 17.20 -9.74 -26.94
N VAL A 331 17.00 -9.45 -25.68
CA VAL A 331 15.79 -9.80 -24.90
C VAL A 331 15.05 -8.48 -24.69
N ASP A 332 13.76 -8.47 -24.90
CA ASP A 332 12.99 -7.25 -24.95
C ASP A 332 12.08 -7.12 -23.71
N ILE A 333 11.62 -5.90 -23.41
CA ILE A 333 10.83 -5.63 -22.18
C ILE A 333 9.51 -6.40 -22.14
N TRP A 334 8.94 -6.77 -23.29
CA TRP A 334 7.66 -7.53 -23.35
C TRP A 334 7.85 -9.03 -23.12
N ASN A 335 9.06 -9.59 -23.34
CA ASN A 335 9.29 -11.03 -23.30
C ASN A 335 10.32 -11.48 -22.26
N TYR A 336 10.97 -10.56 -21.53
CA TYR A 336 12.00 -10.95 -20.57
C TYR A 336 11.47 -11.80 -19.40
N HIS A 337 10.21 -11.61 -19.00
CA HIS A 337 9.58 -12.43 -17.96
C HIS A 337 9.42 -13.88 -18.43
N HIS A 338 9.03 -14.09 -19.69
CA HIS A 338 8.95 -15.42 -20.29
C HIS A 338 10.33 -16.10 -20.30
N PHE A 339 11.38 -15.41 -20.80
CA PHE A 339 12.73 -15.98 -20.80
C PHE A 339 13.30 -16.17 -19.41
N LEU A 340 12.93 -15.35 -18.44
CA LEU A 340 13.31 -15.52 -17.05
C LEU A 340 12.69 -16.81 -16.46
N HIS A 341 11.39 -17.02 -16.71
CA HIS A 341 10.68 -18.24 -16.31
C HIS A 341 11.32 -19.49 -16.91
N GLU A 342 11.48 -19.54 -18.23
CA GLU A 342 12.05 -20.66 -18.95
C GLU A 342 13.50 -20.97 -18.53
N ALA A 343 14.34 -19.94 -18.40
CA ALA A 343 15.72 -20.09 -17.94
C ALA A 343 15.80 -20.54 -16.48
N THR A 344 14.83 -20.18 -15.64
CA THR A 344 14.71 -20.65 -14.26
C THR A 344 14.39 -22.15 -14.21
N ILE A 345 13.48 -22.62 -15.05
CA ILE A 345 13.17 -24.06 -15.18
C ILE A 345 14.43 -24.82 -15.58
N GLU A 346 15.13 -24.38 -16.61
CA GLU A 346 16.32 -25.06 -17.11
C GLU A 346 17.44 -25.11 -16.07
N LYS A 347 17.72 -23.97 -15.42
CA LYS A 347 18.89 -23.82 -14.55
C LYS A 347 18.70 -24.45 -13.17
N TYR A 348 17.50 -24.35 -12.61
CA TYR A 348 17.21 -24.76 -11.22
C TYR A 348 16.28 -25.98 -11.16
N GLY A 349 15.71 -26.44 -12.29
CA GLY A 349 14.68 -27.47 -12.29
C GLY A 349 13.44 -27.03 -11.49
N TYR A 350 13.15 -25.71 -11.51
CA TYR A 350 12.07 -25.09 -10.79
C TYR A 350 11.07 -24.47 -11.75
N ASP A 351 9.87 -25.02 -11.73
CA ASP A 351 8.70 -24.50 -12.43
C ASP A 351 7.71 -23.95 -11.39
N SER A 352 7.38 -22.64 -11.46
CA SER A 352 6.44 -21.98 -10.56
C SER A 352 5.05 -22.63 -10.61
N GLN A 353 4.64 -23.14 -11.78
CA GLN A 353 3.38 -23.86 -11.96
C GLN A 353 3.28 -25.13 -11.11
N ALA A 354 4.39 -25.81 -10.86
CA ALA A 354 4.42 -26.99 -9.99
C ALA A 354 4.11 -26.66 -8.51
N MET A 355 4.24 -25.41 -8.09
CA MET A 355 3.91 -24.96 -6.73
C MET A 355 2.43 -24.62 -6.56
N ARG A 356 1.75 -24.14 -7.59
CA ARG A 356 0.36 -23.67 -7.51
C ARG A 356 -0.62 -24.64 -6.85
N PRO A 357 -0.55 -25.97 -7.06
CA PRO A 357 -1.43 -26.92 -6.38
C PRO A 357 -1.35 -26.89 -4.85
N TYR A 358 -0.32 -26.26 -4.28
CA TYR A 358 -0.11 -26.12 -2.83
C TYR A 358 -0.58 -24.77 -2.29
N PHE A 359 -1.02 -23.83 -3.15
CA PHE A 359 -1.37 -22.46 -2.81
C PHE A 359 -2.87 -22.16 -3.02
N GLU A 360 -3.72 -22.97 -2.40
CA GLU A 360 -5.13 -22.61 -2.28
C GLU A 360 -5.28 -21.47 -1.27
N TYR A 361 -6.01 -20.40 -1.64
CA TYR A 361 -6.14 -19.17 -0.86
C TYR A 361 -6.48 -19.41 0.62
N SER A 362 -7.46 -20.27 0.91
CA SER A 362 -7.91 -20.50 2.29
C SER A 362 -6.80 -21.09 3.18
N ARG A 363 -5.92 -21.91 2.60
CA ARG A 363 -4.78 -22.52 3.28
C ARG A 363 -3.64 -21.53 3.50
N VAL A 364 -3.37 -20.69 2.49
CA VAL A 364 -2.38 -19.63 2.61
C VAL A 364 -2.82 -18.62 3.68
N LEU A 365 -4.09 -18.21 3.67
CA LEU A 365 -4.66 -17.35 4.73
C LEU A 365 -4.49 -17.98 6.11
N GLN A 366 -4.89 -19.24 6.30
CA GLN A 366 -4.74 -19.91 7.59
C GLN A 366 -3.26 -19.98 8.00
N GLY A 367 -2.35 -20.25 7.04
CA GLY A 367 -0.92 -20.28 7.29
C GLY A 367 -0.34 -18.96 7.78
N ILE A 368 -0.77 -17.84 7.21
CA ILE A 368 -0.37 -16.48 7.66
C ILE A 368 -0.91 -16.23 9.08
N LEU A 369 -2.17 -16.57 9.36
CA LEU A 369 -2.76 -16.39 10.67
C LEU A 369 -2.05 -17.23 11.74
N ASP A 370 -1.74 -18.49 11.45
CA ASP A 370 -1.03 -19.41 12.36
C ASP A 370 0.41 -18.92 12.62
N LEU A 371 1.13 -18.53 11.56
CA LEU A 371 2.50 -18.01 11.65
C LEU A 371 2.56 -16.76 12.54
N THR A 372 1.68 -15.80 12.31
CA THR A 372 1.67 -14.55 13.06
C THR A 372 1.14 -14.72 14.49
N SER A 373 0.26 -15.72 14.72
CA SER A 373 -0.10 -16.13 16.07
C SER A 373 1.11 -16.69 16.83
N GLN A 374 1.93 -17.50 16.18
CA GLN A 374 3.14 -18.04 16.79
C GLN A 374 4.19 -16.96 17.06
N MET A 375 4.38 -16.03 16.12
CA MET A 375 5.40 -14.97 16.23
C MET A 375 5.04 -13.93 17.30
N TYR A 376 3.80 -13.45 17.30
CA TYR A 376 3.40 -12.31 18.11
C TYR A 376 2.51 -12.65 19.31
N GLY A 377 2.14 -13.93 19.50
CA GLY A 377 1.24 -14.34 20.58
C GLY A 377 -0.20 -13.85 20.43
N ILE A 378 -0.59 -13.42 19.22
CA ILE A 378 -1.93 -12.93 18.91
C ILE A 378 -2.85 -14.07 18.46
N THR A 379 -4.16 -13.83 18.57
CA THR A 379 -5.19 -14.78 18.11
C THR A 379 -6.21 -14.08 17.23
N TYR A 380 -6.82 -14.84 16.31
CA TYR A 380 -7.79 -14.34 15.34
C TYR A 380 -9.16 -14.97 15.57
N LYS A 381 -10.21 -14.15 15.59
CA LYS A 381 -11.59 -14.60 15.70
C LYS A 381 -12.38 -14.11 14.48
N ARG A 382 -12.90 -15.04 13.69
CA ARG A 382 -13.77 -14.70 12.56
C ARG A 382 -15.05 -14.04 13.03
N VAL A 383 -15.42 -12.92 12.40
CA VAL A 383 -16.64 -12.15 12.68
C VAL A 383 -17.61 -12.35 11.53
N THR A 384 -18.66 -13.14 11.73
CA THR A 384 -19.65 -13.46 10.70
C THR A 384 -20.84 -12.50 10.67
N THR A 385 -20.94 -11.62 11.68
CA THR A 385 -22.03 -10.65 11.82
C THR A 385 -21.65 -9.23 11.37
N ALA A 386 -20.40 -9.02 10.94
CA ALA A 386 -19.96 -7.72 10.43
C ALA A 386 -20.70 -7.36 9.15
N GLN A 387 -21.16 -6.11 9.07
CA GLN A 387 -21.68 -5.56 7.82
C GLN A 387 -20.51 -5.16 6.94
N VAL A 388 -20.55 -5.59 5.68
CA VAL A 388 -19.48 -5.37 4.69
C VAL A 388 -20.05 -4.90 3.36
N TRP A 389 -19.23 -4.26 2.54
CA TRP A 389 -19.63 -3.69 1.23
C TRP A 389 -19.79 -4.73 0.12
N HIS A 390 -19.28 -5.95 0.33
CA HIS A 390 -19.39 -7.05 -0.63
C HIS A 390 -19.41 -8.40 0.11
N PRO A 391 -20.22 -9.40 -0.34
CA PRO A 391 -20.35 -10.69 0.34
C PRO A 391 -19.06 -11.51 0.41
N ASP A 392 -18.10 -11.28 -0.47
CA ASP A 392 -16.79 -11.97 -0.48
C ASP A 392 -15.82 -11.42 0.57
N VAL A 393 -16.13 -10.29 1.21
CA VAL A 393 -15.27 -9.73 2.27
C VAL A 393 -15.39 -10.55 3.54
N THR A 394 -14.25 -11.02 4.05
CA THR A 394 -14.19 -11.76 5.32
C THR A 394 -13.55 -10.91 6.41
N VAL A 395 -14.01 -11.10 7.67
CA VAL A 395 -13.65 -10.22 8.79
C VAL A 395 -13.10 -11.04 9.96
N TYR A 396 -12.03 -10.53 10.56
CA TYR A 396 -11.41 -11.10 11.75
C TYR A 396 -11.11 -10.02 12.78
N ASP A 397 -11.41 -10.32 14.05
CA ASP A 397 -10.90 -9.57 15.20
C ASP A 397 -9.56 -10.17 15.64
N VAL A 398 -8.61 -9.30 15.96
CA VAL A 398 -7.26 -9.64 16.42
C VAL A 398 -7.15 -9.38 17.90
N PHE A 399 -6.69 -10.36 18.68
CA PHE A 399 -6.59 -10.28 20.13
C PHE A 399 -5.18 -10.58 20.62
N GLU A 400 -4.76 -9.89 21.67
CA GLU A 400 -3.67 -10.26 22.56
C GLU A 400 -4.26 -10.71 23.89
N GLY A 401 -4.25 -12.01 24.18
CA GLY A 401 -5.03 -12.59 25.27
C GLY A 401 -6.52 -12.27 25.11
N ASN A 402 -7.07 -11.47 26.01
CA ASN A 402 -8.47 -11.02 25.97
C ASN A 402 -8.64 -9.58 25.46
N LYS A 403 -7.53 -8.88 25.15
CA LYS A 403 -7.55 -7.50 24.67
C LYS A 403 -7.75 -7.50 23.15
N LEU A 404 -8.79 -6.82 22.66
CA LEU A 404 -8.94 -6.54 21.24
C LEU A 404 -7.86 -5.56 20.81
N LEU A 405 -6.99 -5.99 19.87
CA LEU A 405 -5.98 -5.13 19.24
C LEU A 405 -6.55 -4.36 18.06
N GLY A 406 -7.39 -5.00 17.24
CA GLY A 406 -7.97 -4.37 16.06
C GLY A 406 -8.83 -5.34 15.27
N ARG A 407 -9.33 -4.85 14.12
CA ARG A 407 -10.15 -5.62 13.19
C ARG A 407 -9.57 -5.54 11.79
N ILE A 408 -9.60 -6.66 11.08
CA ILE A 408 -9.11 -6.79 9.72
C ILE A 408 -10.21 -7.29 8.79
N TYR A 409 -10.23 -6.71 7.59
CA TYR A 409 -11.15 -7.06 6.51
C TYR A 409 -10.31 -7.56 5.33
N PHE A 410 -10.67 -8.71 4.79
CA PHE A 410 -10.03 -9.30 3.62
C PHE A 410 -10.96 -9.19 2.41
N ASP A 411 -10.68 -8.29 1.50
CA ASP A 411 -11.33 -8.12 0.20
C ASP A 411 -10.40 -8.65 -0.90
N MET A 412 -10.41 -9.97 -1.10
CA MET A 412 -9.29 -10.69 -1.71
C MET A 412 -9.50 -11.07 -3.17
N PHE A 413 -10.72 -10.92 -3.72
CA PHE A 413 -11.03 -11.45 -5.05
C PHE A 413 -11.34 -10.33 -6.05
N PRO A 414 -11.01 -10.52 -7.34
CA PRO A 414 -11.28 -9.53 -8.37
C PRO A 414 -12.78 -9.40 -8.64
N ARG A 415 -13.21 -8.19 -8.95
CA ARG A 415 -14.56 -7.89 -9.48
C ARG A 415 -14.53 -6.64 -10.32
N GLU A 416 -15.62 -6.41 -11.04
CA GLU A 416 -15.79 -5.19 -11.82
C GLU A 416 -15.73 -3.95 -10.94
N ASN A 417 -15.09 -2.88 -11.43
CA ASN A 417 -14.91 -1.61 -10.75
C ASN A 417 -14.15 -1.65 -9.41
N LYS A 418 -13.48 -2.75 -9.08
CA LYS A 418 -12.58 -2.83 -7.94
C LYS A 418 -11.15 -2.47 -8.35
N TYR A 419 -10.40 -1.86 -7.43
CA TYR A 419 -8.95 -1.65 -7.54
C TYR A 419 -8.23 -2.90 -8.05
N LYS A 420 -7.38 -2.73 -9.06
CA LYS A 420 -6.79 -3.85 -9.80
C LYS A 420 -5.40 -4.28 -9.31
N HIS A 421 -4.84 -3.56 -8.34
CA HIS A 421 -3.60 -3.90 -7.67
C HIS A 421 -3.85 -4.51 -6.29
N TYR A 422 -2.82 -4.55 -5.46
CA TYR A 422 -2.84 -5.00 -4.08
C TYR A 422 -2.54 -3.80 -3.18
N ALA A 423 -3.26 -3.65 -2.08
CA ALA A 423 -3.00 -2.57 -1.12
C ALA A 423 -3.68 -2.81 0.21
N THR A 424 -3.09 -2.26 1.27
CA THR A 424 -3.71 -2.17 2.60
C THR A 424 -4.24 -0.76 2.83
N PHE A 425 -5.51 -0.64 3.20
CA PHE A 425 -6.21 0.60 3.48
C PHE A 425 -6.58 0.72 4.95
N SER A 426 -6.47 1.94 5.52
CA SER A 426 -7.06 2.25 6.82
C SER A 426 -8.56 2.48 6.66
N LEU A 427 -9.36 1.79 7.47
CA LEU A 427 -10.80 2.04 7.62
C LEU A 427 -11.06 2.89 8.86
N ALA A 428 -10.29 2.67 9.90
CA ALA A 428 -10.22 3.49 11.10
C ALA A 428 -8.84 3.35 11.73
N THR A 429 -8.12 4.44 11.87
CA THR A 429 -6.81 4.45 12.52
C THR A 429 -6.99 4.30 14.04
N GLY A 430 -6.25 3.38 14.64
CA GLY A 430 -6.29 3.15 16.09
C GLY A 430 -5.64 4.29 16.86
N LYS A 431 -6.15 4.53 18.07
CA LYS A 431 -5.54 5.48 19.02
C LYS A 431 -5.78 5.00 20.45
N GLU A 432 -4.74 5.00 21.27
CA GLU A 432 -4.81 4.60 22.68
C GLU A 432 -5.91 5.37 23.43
N GLY A 433 -6.78 4.63 24.12
CA GLY A 433 -7.89 5.20 24.90
C GLY A 433 -9.06 5.78 24.07
N PHE A 434 -8.98 5.77 22.74
CA PHE A 434 -10.02 6.29 21.87
C PHE A 434 -10.73 5.18 21.08
N ARG A 435 -9.99 4.40 20.27
CA ARG A 435 -10.56 3.29 19.49
C ARG A 435 -9.49 2.31 19.01
N SER A 436 -9.90 1.07 18.76
CA SER A 436 -9.07 0.07 18.10
C SER A 436 -9.00 0.31 16.58
N PRO A 437 -7.89 -0.06 15.93
CA PRO A 437 -7.73 0.10 14.48
C PRO A 437 -8.60 -0.88 13.68
N GLU A 438 -9.04 -0.44 12.50
CA GLU A 438 -9.68 -1.28 11.49
C GLU A 438 -8.96 -1.08 10.15
N TYR A 439 -8.49 -2.17 9.55
CA TYR A 439 -7.75 -2.15 8.28
C TYR A 439 -8.34 -3.13 7.28
N VAL A 440 -8.26 -2.76 6.00
CA VAL A 440 -8.73 -3.55 4.88
C VAL A 440 -7.55 -3.94 4.01
N LEU A 441 -7.40 -5.23 3.75
CA LEU A 441 -6.46 -5.75 2.78
C LEU A 441 -7.21 -6.06 1.49
N VAL A 442 -6.84 -5.38 0.41
CA VAL A 442 -7.45 -5.50 -0.91
C VAL A 442 -6.49 -6.21 -1.84
N CYS A 443 -6.90 -7.37 -2.39
CA CYS A 443 -6.14 -8.16 -3.34
C CYS A 443 -7.02 -8.57 -4.54
N ASN A 444 -6.43 -9.28 -5.51
CA ASN A 444 -7.13 -9.78 -6.69
C ASN A 444 -6.67 -11.21 -7.00
N PHE A 445 -6.69 -12.10 -5.99
CA PHE A 445 -6.29 -13.49 -6.14
C PHE A 445 -7.32 -14.33 -6.91
N PRO A 446 -6.90 -15.43 -7.54
CA PRO A 446 -7.83 -16.33 -8.22
C PRO A 446 -8.94 -16.83 -7.28
N GLN A 447 -10.21 -16.71 -7.71
CA GLN A 447 -11.36 -17.15 -6.94
C GLN A 447 -11.77 -18.58 -7.31
N ALA A 448 -12.17 -19.38 -6.32
CA ALA A 448 -12.61 -20.77 -6.50
C ALA A 448 -14.03 -20.90 -7.08
N THR A 449 -14.41 -20.11 -8.08
CA THR A 449 -15.72 -20.14 -8.73
C THR A 449 -15.80 -21.16 -9.88
N ASN A 450 -14.71 -21.29 -10.64
CA ASN A 450 -14.63 -22.17 -11.81
C ASN A 450 -13.44 -23.14 -11.73
N GLY A 451 -12.89 -23.35 -10.53
CA GLY A 451 -11.71 -24.16 -10.27
C GLY A 451 -11.25 -24.00 -8.84
N PRO A 452 -10.10 -24.54 -8.45
CA PRO A 452 -9.61 -24.52 -7.07
C PRO A 452 -9.10 -23.15 -6.59
N GLY A 453 -9.06 -22.10 -7.44
CA GLY A 453 -8.56 -20.77 -7.06
C GLY A 453 -7.10 -20.81 -6.56
N LEU A 454 -6.21 -21.38 -7.37
CA LEU A 454 -4.80 -21.57 -6.98
C LEU A 454 -4.00 -20.31 -7.26
N MET A 455 -3.31 -19.81 -6.23
CA MET A 455 -2.45 -18.64 -6.29
C MET A 455 -1.12 -18.96 -6.98
N GLU A 456 -0.52 -17.96 -7.63
CA GLU A 456 0.88 -18.00 -8.01
C GLU A 456 1.78 -17.85 -6.76
N ARG A 457 3.06 -18.21 -6.89
CA ARG A 457 4.02 -17.98 -5.81
C ARG A 457 4.16 -16.48 -5.47
N ASP A 458 4.14 -15.65 -6.48
CA ASP A 458 4.24 -14.19 -6.31
C ASP A 458 3.00 -13.61 -5.65
N ASP A 459 1.80 -14.19 -5.89
CA ASP A 459 0.59 -13.84 -5.14
C ASP A 459 0.75 -14.12 -3.64
N VAL A 460 1.36 -15.27 -3.30
CA VAL A 460 1.64 -15.61 -1.89
C VAL A 460 2.62 -14.62 -1.27
N ILE A 461 3.70 -14.27 -1.96
CA ILE A 461 4.68 -13.28 -1.48
C ILE A 461 4.01 -11.91 -1.30
N THR A 462 3.19 -11.48 -2.28
CA THR A 462 2.43 -10.23 -2.21
C THR A 462 1.42 -10.25 -1.05
N PHE A 463 0.77 -11.39 -0.80
CA PHE A 463 -0.12 -11.50 0.35
C PHE A 463 0.62 -11.28 1.67
N PHE A 464 1.81 -11.84 1.83
CA PHE A 464 2.64 -11.60 3.00
C PHE A 464 3.07 -10.13 3.10
N HIS A 465 3.42 -9.50 1.97
CA HIS A 465 3.74 -8.08 1.89
C HIS A 465 2.59 -7.22 2.44
N GLU A 466 1.41 -7.34 1.85
CA GLU A 466 0.23 -6.58 2.26
C GLU A 466 -0.18 -6.87 3.71
N TYR A 467 0.00 -8.12 4.12
CA TYR A 467 -0.25 -8.52 5.50
C TYR A 467 0.74 -7.87 6.49
N GLY A 468 1.97 -7.61 6.05
CA GLY A 468 2.96 -6.84 6.82
C GLY A 468 2.49 -5.41 7.09
N HIS A 469 1.96 -4.71 6.08
CA HIS A 469 1.31 -3.40 6.27
C HIS A 469 0.14 -3.47 7.24
N LEU A 470 -0.71 -4.48 7.07
CA LEU A 470 -1.89 -4.68 7.89
C LEU A 470 -1.52 -4.87 9.37
N LEU A 471 -0.57 -5.75 9.69
CA LEU A 471 -0.12 -5.96 11.07
C LEU A 471 0.55 -4.72 11.65
N HIS A 472 1.38 -4.01 10.86
CA HIS A 472 1.95 -2.73 11.27
C HIS A 472 0.86 -1.74 11.67
N GLY A 473 -0.20 -1.61 10.88
CA GLY A 473 -1.36 -0.78 11.21
C GLY A 473 -2.09 -1.22 12.49
N ILE A 474 -2.29 -2.52 12.69
CA ILE A 474 -2.92 -3.08 13.89
C ILE A 474 -2.09 -2.79 15.15
N PHE A 475 -0.77 -3.01 15.10
CA PHE A 475 0.10 -2.78 16.26
C PHE A 475 0.26 -1.30 16.60
N ARG A 476 0.28 -0.42 15.57
CA ARG A 476 0.24 1.05 15.78
C ARG A 476 -1.03 1.55 16.47
N GLY A 477 -2.10 0.75 16.52
CA GLY A 477 -3.35 1.10 17.18
C GLY A 477 -3.24 1.36 18.68
N SER A 478 -2.10 1.06 19.30
CA SER A 478 -1.77 1.44 20.69
C SER A 478 -1.04 2.78 20.81
N SER A 479 -0.76 3.48 19.69
CA SER A 479 -0.11 4.80 19.70
C SER A 479 -0.99 5.85 20.35
N LYS A 480 -0.36 6.75 21.12
CA LYS A 480 -1.01 7.96 21.65
C LYS A 480 -1.14 9.05 20.61
N TRP A 481 -0.27 9.05 19.61
CA TRP A 481 -0.07 10.10 18.61
C TRP A 481 -0.05 9.52 17.20
N PRO A 482 -1.11 8.84 16.72
CA PRO A 482 -1.08 8.07 15.49
C PRO A 482 -0.95 8.90 14.21
N THR A 483 -1.20 10.22 14.25
CA THR A 483 -1.16 11.05 13.05
C THR A 483 0.24 11.58 12.68
N GLY A 484 1.26 11.35 13.50
CA GLY A 484 2.60 11.89 13.25
C GLY A 484 3.76 11.02 13.71
N ASP A 485 3.60 9.71 13.73
CA ASP A 485 4.57 8.78 14.30
C ASP A 485 5.36 7.94 13.27
N LEU A 486 5.24 8.23 11.96
CA LEU A 486 5.89 7.44 10.92
C LEU A 486 6.29 8.29 9.70
N GLU A 487 7.54 8.16 9.26
CA GLU A 487 8.01 8.67 7.98
C GLU A 487 7.56 7.76 6.83
N ASN A 488 7.02 8.38 5.75
CA ASN A 488 6.43 7.61 4.63
C ASN A 488 7.45 6.76 3.87
N ASP A 489 8.73 7.08 3.88
CA ASP A 489 9.74 6.26 3.22
C ASP A 489 10.27 5.10 4.08
N PHE A 490 9.66 4.88 5.27
CA PHE A 490 9.81 3.65 6.06
C PHE A 490 8.64 2.68 5.85
N ILE A 491 7.53 3.12 5.26
CA ILE A 491 6.25 2.39 5.27
C ILE A 491 6.34 0.98 4.66
N GLU A 492 7.25 0.79 3.69
CA GLU A 492 7.46 -0.50 3.02
C GLU A 492 8.43 -1.43 3.78
N ALA A 493 9.09 -0.99 4.85
CA ALA A 493 10.06 -1.83 5.54
C ALA A 493 9.41 -3.04 6.25
N PRO A 494 8.30 -2.91 7.00
CA PRO A 494 7.62 -4.05 7.60
C PRO A 494 7.03 -5.00 6.56
N SER A 495 6.42 -4.49 5.49
CA SER A 495 5.80 -5.29 4.44
C SER A 495 6.83 -6.10 3.66
N GLN A 496 7.93 -5.48 3.22
CA GLN A 496 9.00 -6.15 2.49
C GLN A 496 9.80 -7.12 3.38
N MET A 497 9.89 -6.86 4.68
CA MET A 497 10.46 -7.84 5.60
C MET A 497 9.60 -9.10 5.64
N PHE A 498 8.27 -8.96 5.69
CA PHE A 498 7.34 -10.09 5.73
C PHE A 498 7.40 -10.99 4.50
N GLU A 499 7.84 -10.50 3.33
CA GLU A 499 8.05 -11.29 2.13
C GLU A 499 9.10 -12.41 2.30
N GLU A 500 9.94 -12.34 3.32
CA GLU A 500 11.02 -13.31 3.51
C GLU A 500 10.51 -14.64 4.09
N TRP A 501 9.41 -14.64 4.84
CA TRP A 501 8.85 -15.86 5.43
C TRP A 501 8.35 -16.88 4.40
N PRO A 502 7.54 -16.53 3.40
CA PRO A 502 7.09 -17.49 2.38
C PRO A 502 8.22 -17.94 1.44
N LYS A 503 9.39 -17.27 1.46
CA LYS A 503 10.59 -17.69 0.72
C LYS A 503 11.41 -18.74 1.47
N ASP A 504 11.17 -18.94 2.78
CA ASP A 504 11.85 -19.96 3.55
C ASP A 504 11.19 -21.34 3.38
N PRO A 505 11.93 -22.39 2.97
CA PRO A 505 11.36 -23.71 2.73
C PRO A 505 10.73 -24.38 3.97
N ALA A 506 11.21 -24.09 5.18
CA ALA A 506 10.63 -24.65 6.40
C ALA A 506 9.29 -23.98 6.73
N ILE A 507 9.23 -22.65 6.67
CA ILE A 507 7.99 -21.88 6.87
C ILE A 507 6.98 -22.23 5.79
N LEU A 508 7.38 -22.22 4.52
CA LEU A 508 6.50 -22.53 3.40
C LEU A 508 5.77 -23.88 3.59
N ARG A 509 6.50 -24.89 4.05
CA ARG A 509 5.95 -26.25 4.26
C ARG A 509 4.97 -26.37 5.43
N THR A 510 4.85 -25.38 6.28
CA THR A 510 3.85 -25.40 7.36
C THR A 510 2.44 -25.23 6.81
N PHE A 511 2.25 -24.42 5.77
CA PHE A 511 0.94 -24.09 5.22
C PHE A 511 0.73 -24.53 3.76
N ALA A 512 1.78 -24.60 2.95
CA ALA A 512 1.67 -25.00 1.55
C ALA A 512 1.33 -26.48 1.42
N ARG A 513 0.05 -26.79 1.18
CA ARG A 513 -0.49 -28.15 1.11
C ARG A 513 -1.30 -28.36 -0.15
N HIS A 514 -1.10 -29.50 -0.79
CA HIS A 514 -1.80 -29.85 -2.04
C HIS A 514 -3.33 -29.83 -1.87
N TYR A 515 -4.02 -29.09 -2.72
CA TYR A 515 -5.47 -28.83 -2.59
C TYR A 515 -6.36 -30.08 -2.61
N LYS A 516 -5.93 -31.17 -3.27
CA LYS A 516 -6.66 -32.45 -3.30
C LYS A 516 -6.20 -33.44 -2.23
N THR A 517 -4.88 -33.62 -2.05
CA THR A 517 -4.35 -34.70 -1.20
C THR A 517 -4.02 -34.25 0.21
N ASN A 518 -3.95 -32.93 0.45
CA ASN A 518 -3.52 -32.33 1.71
C ASN A 518 -2.05 -32.62 2.10
N GLU A 519 -1.27 -33.18 1.20
CA GLU A 519 0.15 -33.40 1.42
C GLU A 519 0.93 -32.07 1.42
N PRO A 520 1.92 -31.91 2.28
CA PRO A 520 2.75 -30.70 2.26
C PRO A 520 3.56 -30.63 0.97
N ILE A 521 3.89 -29.41 0.54
CA ILE A 521 4.76 -29.20 -0.62
C ILE A 521 6.06 -30.01 -0.48
N PRO A 522 6.54 -30.70 -1.53
CA PRO A 522 7.79 -31.45 -1.49
C PRO A 522 8.97 -30.56 -1.08
N ALA A 523 9.80 -31.07 -0.16
CA ALA A 523 10.96 -30.32 0.34
C ALA A 523 11.95 -29.94 -0.78
N ASP A 524 12.09 -30.80 -1.78
CA ASP A 524 12.94 -30.54 -2.94
C ASP A 524 12.42 -29.38 -3.77
N LEU A 525 11.10 -29.33 -4.03
CA LEU A 525 10.47 -28.23 -4.77
C LEU A 525 10.63 -26.89 -4.05
N ALA A 526 10.40 -26.86 -2.73
CA ALA A 526 10.60 -25.65 -1.93
C ALA A 526 12.08 -25.18 -1.91
N LYS A 527 13.04 -26.12 -1.86
CA LYS A 527 14.47 -25.79 -1.96
C LYS A 527 14.87 -25.26 -3.33
N LYS A 528 14.35 -25.84 -4.42
CA LYS A 528 14.59 -25.36 -5.78
C LYS A 528 14.03 -23.94 -5.97
N ALA A 529 12.83 -23.68 -5.48
CA ALA A 529 12.25 -22.35 -5.49
C ALA A 529 13.16 -21.34 -4.75
N LYS A 530 13.65 -21.70 -3.57
CA LYS A 530 14.58 -20.85 -2.81
C LYS A 530 15.92 -20.62 -3.54
N ALA A 531 16.45 -21.63 -4.20
CA ALA A 531 17.68 -21.51 -4.98
C ALA A 531 17.51 -20.59 -6.21
N ALA A 532 16.29 -20.51 -6.74
CA ALA A 532 15.95 -19.66 -7.88
C ALA A 532 15.70 -18.18 -7.50
N ASP A 533 15.47 -17.86 -6.23
CA ASP A 533 15.05 -16.52 -5.77
C ASP A 533 15.99 -15.37 -6.18
N ASP A 534 17.27 -15.64 -6.36
CA ASP A 534 18.25 -14.60 -6.70
C ASP A 534 18.46 -14.45 -8.21
N PHE A 535 17.91 -15.35 -9.04
CA PHE A 535 18.04 -15.28 -10.48
C PHE A 535 17.12 -14.20 -11.05
N GLY A 536 17.67 -13.29 -11.86
CA GLY A 536 16.94 -12.15 -12.39
C GLY A 536 16.71 -11.00 -11.38
N ARG A 537 17.12 -11.18 -10.11
CA ARG A 537 16.90 -10.17 -9.07
C ARG A 537 17.56 -8.84 -9.41
N ALA A 538 18.76 -8.85 -9.98
CA ALA A 538 19.44 -7.61 -10.32
C ALA A 538 18.75 -6.86 -11.49
N LEU A 539 18.17 -7.57 -12.45
CA LEU A 539 17.27 -6.96 -13.43
C LEU A 539 16.04 -6.34 -12.79
N GLY A 540 15.43 -7.02 -11.81
CA GLY A 540 14.31 -6.49 -11.03
C GLY A 540 14.69 -5.20 -10.29
N VAL A 541 15.88 -5.14 -9.67
CA VAL A 541 16.40 -3.92 -9.03
C VAL A 541 16.51 -2.79 -10.04
N HIS A 542 17.04 -3.03 -11.24
CA HIS A 542 17.13 -2.02 -12.30
C HIS A 542 15.76 -1.51 -12.74
N MET A 543 14.74 -2.39 -12.85
CA MET A 543 13.38 -1.95 -13.15
C MET A 543 12.80 -1.07 -12.02
N GLN A 544 13.07 -1.39 -10.75
CA GLN A 544 12.65 -0.55 -9.62
C GLN A 544 13.36 0.83 -9.64
N MET A 545 14.64 0.87 -9.99
CA MET A 545 15.39 2.13 -10.13
C MET A 545 14.90 2.96 -11.32
N PHE A 546 14.47 2.32 -12.40
CA PHE A 546 13.79 3.00 -13.50
C PHE A 546 12.50 3.68 -13.03
N TYR A 547 11.61 2.98 -12.32
CA TYR A 547 10.38 3.56 -11.79
C TYR A 547 10.65 4.69 -10.80
N ALA A 548 11.65 4.53 -9.93
CA ALA A 548 12.07 5.57 -9.00
C ALA A 548 12.63 6.80 -9.72
N ALA A 549 13.41 6.59 -10.79
CA ALA A 549 13.93 7.66 -11.62
C ALA A 549 12.80 8.40 -12.38
N VAL A 550 11.80 7.70 -12.91
CA VAL A 550 10.61 8.32 -13.54
C VAL A 550 9.88 9.18 -12.51
N SER A 551 9.56 8.61 -11.33
CA SER A 551 8.87 9.32 -10.25
C SER A 551 9.63 10.59 -9.83
N LEU A 552 10.95 10.48 -9.59
CA LEU A 552 11.76 11.65 -9.17
C LEU A 552 11.90 12.69 -10.27
N ASN A 553 12.21 12.27 -11.52
CA ASN A 553 12.53 13.18 -12.60
C ASN A 553 11.33 13.94 -13.17
N PHE A 554 10.11 13.46 -12.98
CA PHE A 554 8.92 14.21 -13.34
C PHE A 554 8.69 15.41 -12.41
N TYR A 555 9.19 15.35 -11.17
CA TYR A 555 8.90 16.30 -10.11
C TYR A 555 10.09 17.16 -9.64
N ASN A 556 11.32 16.88 -10.09
CA ASN A 556 12.53 17.60 -9.66
C ASN A 556 12.86 18.83 -10.53
N ARG A 557 11.92 19.34 -11.31
CA ARG A 557 12.09 20.40 -12.30
C ARG A 557 10.83 21.19 -12.57
N ASN A 558 10.96 22.30 -13.29
CA ASN A 558 9.81 22.97 -13.91
C ASN A 558 9.26 22.07 -15.03
N PRO A 559 7.97 21.67 -14.97
CA PRO A 559 7.37 20.78 -15.96
C PRO A 559 6.93 21.46 -17.26
N GLN A 560 7.09 22.79 -17.39
CA GLN A 560 6.70 23.51 -18.59
C GLN A 560 7.41 22.98 -19.84
N GLY A 561 6.65 22.49 -20.81
CA GLY A 561 7.19 21.93 -22.04
C GLY A 561 7.82 20.53 -21.89
N LEU A 562 7.60 19.85 -20.76
CA LEU A 562 8.12 18.51 -20.54
C LEU A 562 7.36 17.48 -21.40
N ASP A 563 8.10 16.81 -22.30
CA ASP A 563 7.62 15.59 -22.95
C ASP A 563 7.85 14.40 -22.03
N THR A 564 6.77 13.95 -21.37
CA THR A 564 6.83 12.87 -20.41
C THR A 564 7.14 11.52 -21.07
N THR A 565 6.70 11.31 -22.31
CA THR A 565 6.99 10.08 -23.08
C THR A 565 8.47 10.00 -23.45
N GLN A 566 9.04 11.10 -23.97
CA GLN A 566 10.46 11.16 -24.28
C GLN A 566 11.33 10.95 -23.04
N LEU A 567 10.94 11.54 -21.90
CA LEU A 567 11.68 11.37 -20.65
C LEU A 567 11.60 9.91 -20.15
N VAL A 568 10.45 9.25 -20.22
CA VAL A 568 10.32 7.82 -19.89
C VAL A 568 11.23 6.98 -20.77
N ALA A 569 11.26 7.24 -22.09
CA ALA A 569 12.13 6.51 -23.01
C ALA A 569 13.61 6.65 -22.63
N GLN A 570 14.08 7.88 -22.35
CA GLN A 570 15.45 8.14 -21.91
C GLN A 570 15.81 7.45 -20.59
N LEU A 571 14.89 7.47 -19.62
CA LEU A 571 15.11 6.84 -18.33
C LEU A 571 15.09 5.31 -18.42
N GLN A 572 14.21 4.73 -19.24
CA GLN A 572 14.20 3.29 -19.47
C GLN A 572 15.54 2.80 -20.04
N GLU A 573 16.06 3.46 -21.08
CA GLU A 573 17.35 3.11 -21.69
C GLU A 573 18.55 3.34 -20.76
N ARG A 574 18.44 4.31 -19.83
CA ARG A 574 19.50 4.58 -18.85
C ARG A 574 19.55 3.55 -17.73
N TYR A 575 18.39 3.15 -17.19
CA TYR A 575 18.31 2.34 -15.96
C TYR A 575 18.04 0.87 -16.24
N THR A 576 17.68 0.48 -17.46
CA THR A 576 17.42 -0.91 -17.82
C THR A 576 18.21 -1.32 -19.07
N PRO A 577 18.43 -2.63 -19.29
CA PRO A 577 19.03 -3.09 -20.54
C PRO A 577 18.04 -3.14 -21.70
N PHE A 578 16.76 -2.79 -21.48
CA PHE A 578 15.70 -2.92 -22.46
C PHE A 578 15.51 -1.63 -23.25
N LYS A 579 15.44 -1.76 -24.57
CA LYS A 579 15.11 -0.64 -25.44
C LYS A 579 13.66 -0.20 -25.22
N TYR A 580 13.43 1.10 -25.37
CA TYR A 580 12.09 1.64 -25.34
C TYR A 580 11.29 1.18 -26.57
N VAL A 581 10.05 0.74 -26.34
CA VAL A 581 9.12 0.40 -27.42
C VAL A 581 8.43 1.69 -27.86
N THR A 582 8.66 2.07 -29.12
CA THR A 582 8.07 3.28 -29.69
C THR A 582 6.55 3.28 -29.52
N ASP A 583 5.99 4.45 -29.25
CA ASP A 583 4.56 4.67 -29.07
C ASP A 583 3.96 3.91 -27.87
N THR A 584 4.72 3.72 -26.78
CA THR A 584 4.19 3.24 -25.49
C THR A 584 4.16 4.38 -24.47
N HIS A 585 3.22 4.31 -23.51
CA HIS A 585 2.92 5.43 -22.60
C HIS A 585 2.66 4.95 -21.17
N MET A 586 3.60 4.17 -20.58
CA MET A 586 3.41 3.57 -19.27
C MET A 586 3.06 4.60 -18.17
N GLN A 587 3.50 5.85 -18.31
CA GLN A 587 3.24 6.92 -17.34
C GLN A 587 1.77 7.32 -17.26
N THR A 588 0.93 6.97 -18.25
CA THR A 588 -0.51 7.27 -18.21
C THR A 588 -1.31 6.34 -17.31
N ALA A 589 -0.74 5.17 -16.98
CA ALA A 589 -1.35 4.19 -16.08
C ALA A 589 -0.46 3.87 -14.86
N PHE A 590 0.57 4.70 -14.61
CA PHE A 590 1.45 4.57 -13.46
C PHE A 590 0.89 5.41 -12.29
N ASP A 591 -0.06 4.84 -11.55
CA ASP A 591 -0.79 5.47 -10.44
C ASP A 591 0.12 6.02 -9.33
N HIS A 592 1.28 5.41 -9.12
CA HIS A 592 2.32 5.89 -8.21
C HIS A 592 2.79 7.32 -8.49
N LEU A 593 2.59 7.84 -9.70
CA LEU A 593 2.85 9.26 -9.98
C LEU A 593 1.91 10.17 -9.20
N ASN A 594 0.73 9.71 -8.79
CA ASN A 594 -0.13 10.45 -7.86
C ASN A 594 0.25 10.20 -6.40
N GLY A 595 0.14 8.98 -5.90
CA GLY A 595 0.32 8.64 -4.49
C GLY A 595 1.78 8.70 -4.00
N TYR A 596 2.74 8.24 -4.82
CA TYR A 596 4.18 8.17 -4.51
C TYR A 596 5.00 9.17 -5.32
N SER A 597 4.47 10.38 -5.52
CA SER A 597 5.11 11.42 -6.32
C SER A 597 6.50 11.79 -5.78
N ALA A 598 7.52 11.64 -6.62
CA ALA A 598 8.94 11.85 -6.32
C ALA A 598 9.53 10.92 -5.22
N VAL A 599 8.74 10.01 -4.64
CA VAL A 599 9.18 9.15 -3.52
C VAL A 599 9.12 7.64 -3.81
N TYR A 600 8.99 7.23 -5.07
CA TYR A 600 8.99 5.81 -5.43
C TYR A 600 10.28 5.07 -5.02
N TYR A 601 11.38 5.78 -4.81
CA TYR A 601 12.62 5.22 -4.23
C TYR A 601 12.38 4.48 -2.91
N THR A 602 11.29 4.79 -2.22
CA THR A 602 10.95 4.21 -0.90
C THR A 602 10.91 2.69 -0.91
N TYR A 603 10.49 2.07 -2.02
CA TYR A 603 10.46 0.61 -2.13
C TYR A 603 11.86 -0.01 -1.97
N MET A 604 12.88 0.56 -2.63
CA MET A 604 14.24 0.06 -2.48
C MET A 604 14.91 0.55 -1.19
N TRP A 605 14.59 1.77 -0.75
CA TRP A 605 15.06 2.32 0.52
C TRP A 605 14.59 1.47 1.70
N SER A 606 13.31 1.19 1.76
CA SER A 606 12.70 0.34 2.77
C SER A 606 13.18 -1.11 2.67
N LEU A 607 13.44 -1.63 1.45
CA LEU A 607 13.98 -2.97 1.27
C LEU A 607 15.37 -3.14 1.92
N VAL A 608 16.23 -2.12 1.85
CA VAL A 608 17.53 -2.14 2.54
C VAL A 608 17.31 -2.27 4.05
N ILE A 609 16.39 -1.50 4.62
CA ILE A 609 16.03 -1.54 6.04
C ILE A 609 15.41 -2.91 6.40
N ALA A 610 14.46 -3.39 5.59
CA ALA A 610 13.81 -4.69 5.78
C ALA A 610 14.82 -5.85 5.82
N LYS A 611 15.83 -5.82 4.94
CA LYS A 611 16.89 -6.84 4.90
C LYS A 611 17.79 -6.78 6.13
N ASP A 612 18.08 -5.59 6.65
CA ASP A 612 18.83 -5.42 7.88
C ASP A 612 18.05 -5.95 9.08
N MET A 613 16.80 -5.53 9.26
CA MET A 613 15.90 -6.02 10.30
C MET A 613 15.73 -7.55 10.26
N PHE A 614 15.62 -8.12 9.07
CA PHE A 614 15.47 -9.58 8.92
C PHE A 614 16.70 -10.37 9.34
N THR A 615 17.88 -9.75 9.48
CA THR A 615 19.09 -10.45 9.95
C THR A 615 18.95 -11.00 11.36
N GLU A 616 18.24 -10.32 12.23
CA GLU A 616 17.96 -10.78 13.61
C GLU A 616 17.11 -12.06 13.60
N PHE A 617 16.07 -12.10 12.76
CA PHE A 617 15.26 -13.33 12.61
C PHE A 617 16.04 -14.49 12.03
N LYS A 618 17.01 -14.24 11.14
CA LYS A 618 17.90 -15.29 10.63
C LYS A 618 18.82 -15.85 11.71
N ALA A 619 19.29 -15.00 12.61
CA ALA A 619 20.19 -15.39 13.68
C ALA A 619 19.47 -16.17 14.79
N ASP A 620 18.31 -15.70 15.21
CA ASP A 620 17.62 -16.17 16.42
C ASP A 620 16.40 -17.07 16.13
N GLY A 621 16.03 -17.24 14.86
CA GLY A 621 14.93 -18.08 14.41
C GLY A 621 13.72 -17.31 13.90
N LEU A 622 13.20 -17.74 12.74
CA LEU A 622 12.15 -17.03 11.99
C LEU A 622 10.79 -16.95 12.71
N THR A 623 10.57 -17.76 13.73
CA THR A 623 9.33 -17.76 14.53
C THR A 623 9.59 -17.47 16.01
N ASN A 624 10.77 -16.94 16.32
CA ASN A 624 11.12 -16.61 17.70
C ASN A 624 10.32 -15.37 18.18
N PRO A 625 9.43 -15.53 19.19
CA PRO A 625 8.60 -14.44 19.65
C PRO A 625 9.37 -13.34 20.43
N VAL A 626 10.64 -13.56 20.75
CA VAL A 626 11.49 -12.56 21.40
C VAL A 626 12.03 -11.55 20.38
N VAL A 627 12.20 -11.99 19.13
CA VAL A 627 12.67 -11.14 18.03
C VAL A 627 11.49 -10.43 17.33
N ALA A 628 10.34 -11.11 17.26
CA ALA A 628 9.14 -10.59 16.67
C ALA A 628 8.47 -9.55 17.58
#